data_7f0e6d53b2a53af11b1acf7eaa084650
#
_entry.id   7f0e6d53b2a53af11b1acf7eaa084650
#
_cell.length_a   1.000
_cell.length_b   1.000
_cell.length_c   1.000
_cell.angle_alpha   90.00
_cell.angle_beta   90.00
_cell.angle_gamma   90.00
#
_symmetry.space_group_name_H-M   'P 1'
#
loop_
_entity.id
_entity.type
_entity.pdbx_description
1 polymer ?
#
loop_
_entity_poly.entity_id
_entity_poly.type
_entity_poly.pdbx_seq_one_letter_code
_entity_poly.pdbx_strand_id
1 'polypeptide(L)'
;MSPVPGDDVGSSEINVVRVEDSVSVTFSATVAVRNYLAVQHLWSALRSARMCDERESELVAAGEINVDLGHRADAINAVLSSVAFLEAFVNETFSDAAEPGGSNYRTDGLSTAAVEQMAQFWTGGAVPVERGMPVLRKYQLALLCAGQPPFDTGSGPAQAVGVLIELRNALVHFMPKTQDVASAHKLEKDLKPRITPNRQAIGAPWYPNSALAAGCAQWACQTAMELVNEWQSRMGLVYDYRKSLNNDMPTP
;
A
#
# COMPACT_ATOMS: atom_id res chain seq x y z
N MET A 1 -30.52 -91.17 -64.18
CA MET A 1 -30.62 -90.79 -62.77
C MET A 1 -29.77 -89.54 -62.61
N SER A 2 -30.36 -88.39 -62.46
CA SER A 2 -29.71 -87.10 -62.28
C SER A 2 -29.50 -86.78 -60.83
N PRO A 3 -28.37 -86.20 -60.44
CA PRO A 3 -28.18 -85.74 -59.09
C PRO A 3 -28.79 -84.36 -58.88
N VAL A 4 -29.28 -84.17 -57.74
CA VAL A 4 -29.96 -82.94 -57.20
C VAL A 4 -28.87 -81.90 -56.89
N PRO A 5 -29.09 -80.60 -57.14
CA PRO A 5 -28.14 -79.56 -56.77
C PRO A 5 -28.25 -79.25 -55.29
N GLY A 6 -27.09 -79.11 -54.66
CA GLY A 6 -26.94 -78.69 -53.24
C GLY A 6 -27.13 -77.18 -53.08
N ASP A 7 -27.89 -76.83 -52.04
CA ASP A 7 -28.14 -75.45 -51.57
C ASP A 7 -26.83 -74.84 -51.03
N ASP A 8 -26.41 -73.78 -51.70
CA ASP A 8 -25.30 -72.90 -51.22
C ASP A 8 -25.88 -71.91 -50.21
N VAL A 9 -25.58 -72.11 -48.93
CA VAL A 9 -25.97 -71.19 -47.88
C VAL A 9 -24.89 -70.09 -47.83
N GLY A 10 -25.20 -68.98 -48.47
CA GLY A 10 -24.35 -67.81 -48.40
C GLY A 10 -24.25 -67.27 -46.95
N SER A 11 -23.03 -67.36 -46.42
CA SER A 11 -22.70 -66.71 -45.13
C SER A 11 -22.61 -65.18 -45.38
N SER A 12 -23.57 -64.46 -44.83
CA SER A 12 -23.51 -63.00 -44.77
C SER A 12 -22.48 -62.58 -43.69
N GLU A 13 -21.32 -62.12 -44.13
CA GLU A 13 -20.36 -61.43 -43.21
C GLU A 13 -20.99 -60.10 -42.76
N ILE A 14 -21.27 -59.98 -41.46
CA ILE A 14 -21.66 -58.69 -40.85
C ILE A 14 -20.39 -57.91 -40.58
N ASN A 15 -20.13 -56.90 -41.42
CA ASN A 15 -19.06 -55.92 -41.17
C ASN A 15 -19.51 -54.96 -40.06
N VAL A 16 -19.05 -55.19 -38.85
CA VAL A 16 -19.22 -54.24 -37.74
C VAL A 16 -18.18 -53.14 -37.92
N VAL A 17 -18.62 -51.98 -38.43
CA VAL A 17 -17.81 -50.76 -38.42
C VAL A 17 -17.85 -50.18 -37.01
N ARG A 18 -16.77 -50.29 -36.25
CA ARG A 18 -16.59 -49.67 -34.98
C ARG A 18 -16.17 -48.22 -35.24
N VAL A 19 -17.07 -47.24 -35.04
CA VAL A 19 -16.75 -45.82 -35.04
C VAL A 19 -16.26 -45.47 -33.63
N GLU A 20 -14.96 -45.23 -33.47
CA GLU A 20 -14.41 -44.66 -32.24
C GLU A 20 -14.51 -43.15 -32.34
N ASP A 21 -15.56 -42.55 -31.74
CA ASP A 21 -15.66 -41.13 -31.53
C ASP A 21 -14.70 -40.73 -30.40
N SER A 22 -13.57 -40.12 -30.73
CA SER A 22 -12.70 -39.47 -29.75
C SER A 22 -13.19 -38.06 -29.50
N VAL A 23 -13.76 -37.80 -28.32
CA VAL A 23 -14.05 -36.45 -27.84
C VAL A 23 -12.82 -35.92 -27.13
N SER A 24 -12.13 -34.96 -27.77
CA SER A 24 -11.05 -34.20 -27.09
C SER A 24 -11.66 -33.03 -26.32
N VAL A 25 -11.54 -33.04 -25.00
CA VAL A 25 -11.93 -31.91 -24.15
C VAL A 25 -10.66 -31.11 -23.84
N THR A 26 -10.60 -29.87 -24.37
CA THR A 26 -9.51 -28.93 -24.06
C THR A 26 -9.91 -28.10 -22.85
N PHE A 27 -9.18 -28.24 -21.74
CA PHE A 27 -9.32 -27.37 -20.59
C PHE A 27 -8.31 -26.22 -20.70
N SER A 28 -8.79 -24.99 -20.69
CA SER A 28 -7.95 -23.81 -20.49
C SER A 28 -8.16 -23.28 -19.08
N ALA A 29 -7.09 -23.22 -18.29
CA ALA A 29 -7.10 -22.61 -16.97
C ALA A 29 -6.43 -21.23 -17.06
N THR A 30 -7.14 -20.17 -16.68
CA THR A 30 -6.56 -18.83 -16.52
C THR A 30 -6.20 -18.64 -15.05
N VAL A 31 -4.93 -18.42 -14.76
CA VAL A 31 -4.45 -18.08 -13.42
C VAL A 31 -4.39 -16.56 -13.30
N ALA A 32 -5.23 -15.98 -12.44
CA ALA A 32 -5.15 -14.57 -12.08
C ALA A 32 -4.32 -14.40 -10.81
N VAL A 33 -3.36 -13.47 -10.81
CA VAL A 33 -2.52 -13.12 -9.65
C VAL A 33 -2.84 -11.71 -9.23
N ARG A 34 -3.08 -11.51 -7.92
CA ARG A 34 -3.30 -10.20 -7.32
C ARG A 34 -2.09 -9.82 -6.49
N ASN A 35 -1.50 -8.66 -6.79
CA ASN A 35 -0.33 -8.15 -6.09
C ASN A 35 -0.71 -7.00 -5.15
N TYR A 36 -0.05 -6.95 -4.00
CA TYR A 36 -0.24 -5.93 -2.97
C TYR A 36 1.10 -5.28 -2.66
N LEU A 37 1.14 -3.94 -2.57
CA LEU A 37 2.36 -3.16 -2.41
C LEU A 37 2.42 -2.36 -1.11
N ALA A 38 1.32 -2.27 -0.34
CA ALA A 38 1.29 -1.47 0.88
C ALA A 38 2.40 -1.85 1.86
N VAL A 39 2.55 -3.15 2.13
CA VAL A 39 3.59 -3.63 3.06
C VAL A 39 5.00 -3.38 2.54
N GLN A 40 5.23 -3.47 1.23
CA GLN A 40 6.52 -3.14 0.61
C GLN A 40 6.86 -1.67 0.76
N HIS A 41 5.88 -0.77 0.64
CA HIS A 41 6.10 0.65 0.90
C HIS A 41 6.46 0.91 2.37
N LEU A 42 5.76 0.26 3.31
CA LEU A 42 6.11 0.38 4.73
C LEU A 42 7.49 -0.17 5.03
N TRP A 43 7.83 -1.32 4.48
CA TRP A 43 9.16 -1.90 4.62
C TRP A 43 10.25 -0.95 4.09
N SER A 44 10.03 -0.34 2.91
CA SER A 44 10.93 0.65 2.33
C SER A 44 11.08 1.87 3.23
N ALA A 45 9.98 2.39 3.80
CA ALA A 45 10.00 3.51 4.71
C ALA A 45 10.84 3.22 5.97
N LEU A 46 10.58 2.09 6.61
CA LEU A 46 11.28 1.66 7.83
C LEU A 46 12.77 1.41 7.57
N ARG A 47 13.10 0.77 6.45
CA ARG A 47 14.49 0.57 6.04
C ARG A 47 15.22 1.91 5.84
N SER A 48 14.60 2.84 5.11
CA SER A 48 15.19 4.16 4.88
C SER A 48 15.33 4.95 6.19
N ALA A 49 14.36 4.87 7.11
CA ALA A 49 14.46 5.52 8.41
C ALA A 49 15.65 4.99 9.25
N ARG A 50 15.86 3.67 9.23
CA ARG A 50 17.01 3.05 9.90
C ARG A 50 18.33 3.48 9.27
N MET A 51 18.46 3.40 7.93
CA MET A 51 19.67 3.82 7.23
C MET A 51 20.00 5.29 7.47
N CYS A 52 18.96 6.15 7.53
CA CYS A 52 19.09 7.55 7.87
C CYS A 52 19.68 7.74 9.28
N ASP A 53 19.20 6.99 10.29
CA ASP A 53 19.67 7.09 11.68
C ASP A 53 21.11 6.56 11.86
N GLU A 54 21.42 5.43 11.23
CA GLU A 54 22.78 4.86 11.21
C GLU A 54 23.75 5.88 10.58
N ARG A 55 23.41 6.43 9.42
CA ARG A 55 24.23 7.41 8.71
C ARG A 55 24.39 8.70 9.50
N GLU A 56 23.32 9.21 10.12
CA GLU A 56 23.36 10.39 10.97
C GLU A 56 24.31 10.20 12.15
N SER A 57 24.28 9.01 12.76
CA SER A 57 25.18 8.67 13.87
C SER A 57 26.64 8.67 13.45
N GLU A 58 26.96 8.12 12.27
CA GLU A 58 28.32 8.13 11.70
C GLU A 58 28.81 9.56 11.45
N LEU A 59 27.96 10.40 10.83
CA LEU A 59 28.28 11.78 10.49
C LEU A 59 28.51 12.63 11.73
N VAL A 60 27.70 12.46 12.77
CA VAL A 60 27.87 13.13 14.07
C VAL A 60 29.18 12.69 14.73
N ALA A 61 29.48 11.39 14.73
CA ALA A 61 30.71 10.87 15.30
C ALA A 61 31.97 11.38 14.57
N ALA A 62 31.87 11.59 13.25
CA ALA A 62 32.92 12.16 12.41
C ALA A 62 33.06 13.70 12.56
N GLY A 63 32.10 14.36 13.22
CA GLY A 63 32.05 15.83 13.32
C GLY A 63 31.72 16.52 12.00
N GLU A 64 31.05 15.82 11.10
CA GLU A 64 30.64 16.37 9.79
C GLU A 64 29.54 17.43 9.95
N ILE A 65 29.76 18.59 9.34
CA ILE A 65 28.85 19.74 9.37
C ILE A 65 28.20 20.04 8.01
N ASN A 66 28.56 19.28 6.99
CA ASN A 66 28.03 19.42 5.64
C ASN A 66 26.83 18.53 5.43
N VAL A 67 25.98 18.94 4.48
CA VAL A 67 24.85 18.11 4.04
C VAL A 67 25.37 16.85 3.37
N ASP A 68 25.03 15.69 3.93
CA ASP A 68 25.26 14.39 3.29
C ASP A 68 24.04 14.03 2.43
N LEU A 69 24.27 13.75 1.15
CA LEU A 69 23.20 13.45 0.19
C LEU A 69 22.52 12.13 0.47
N GLY A 70 23.26 11.11 0.92
CA GLY A 70 22.70 9.80 1.25
C GLY A 70 21.78 9.89 2.46
N HIS A 71 22.25 10.51 3.55
CA HIS A 71 21.45 10.75 4.74
C HIS A 71 20.13 11.48 4.42
N ARG A 72 20.21 12.57 3.63
CA ARG A 72 19.02 13.34 3.22
C ARG A 72 18.10 12.55 2.30
N ALA A 73 18.64 11.75 1.37
CA ALA A 73 17.86 10.91 0.49
C ALA A 73 17.07 9.84 1.27
N ASP A 74 17.69 9.25 2.29
CA ASP A 74 17.01 8.28 3.15
C ASP A 74 15.87 8.91 3.95
N ALA A 75 16.06 10.13 4.49
CA ALA A 75 14.97 10.85 5.14
C ALA A 75 13.80 11.14 4.18
N ILE A 76 14.11 11.60 2.97
CA ILE A 76 13.10 11.85 1.92
C ILE A 76 12.38 10.56 1.55
N ASN A 77 13.11 9.47 1.31
CA ASN A 77 12.54 8.17 0.94
C ASN A 77 11.62 7.62 2.03
N ALA A 78 11.96 7.77 3.30
CA ALA A 78 11.11 7.37 4.41
C ALA A 78 9.77 8.12 4.39
N VAL A 79 9.78 9.44 4.17
CA VAL A 79 8.57 10.27 4.06
C VAL A 79 7.72 9.85 2.86
N LEU A 80 8.32 9.72 1.67
CA LEU A 80 7.60 9.35 0.44
C LEU A 80 6.96 7.96 0.56
N SER A 81 7.72 6.98 1.05
CA SER A 81 7.26 5.60 1.20
C SER A 81 6.20 5.46 2.28
N SER A 82 6.26 6.25 3.37
CA SER A 82 5.22 6.27 4.40
C SER A 82 3.87 6.75 3.87
N VAL A 83 3.86 7.79 3.02
CA VAL A 83 2.61 8.24 2.39
C VAL A 83 2.14 7.26 1.32
N ALA A 84 3.06 6.65 0.57
CA ALA A 84 2.72 5.60 -0.41
C ALA A 84 2.10 4.37 0.30
N PHE A 85 2.60 3.98 1.47
CA PHE A 85 1.99 2.95 2.32
C PHE A 85 0.54 3.28 2.67
N LEU A 86 0.29 4.50 3.16
CA LEU A 86 -1.07 4.93 3.51
C LEU A 86 -2.01 4.85 2.29
N GLU A 87 -1.57 5.32 1.14
CA GLU A 87 -2.40 5.33 -0.06
C GLU A 87 -2.65 3.91 -0.59
N ALA A 88 -1.61 3.10 -0.69
CA ALA A 88 -1.73 1.72 -1.14
C ALA A 88 -2.63 0.91 -0.19
N PHE A 89 -2.47 1.06 1.13
CA PHE A 89 -3.21 0.28 2.12
C PHE A 89 -4.73 0.48 2.03
N VAL A 90 -5.17 1.72 1.95
CA VAL A 90 -6.61 2.02 1.81
C VAL A 90 -7.15 1.63 0.43
N ASN A 91 -6.36 1.83 -0.63
CA ASN A 91 -6.74 1.42 -1.99
C ASN A 91 -6.88 -0.11 -2.10
N GLU A 92 -5.95 -0.88 -1.53
CA GLU A 92 -6.01 -2.33 -1.48
C GLU A 92 -7.28 -2.81 -0.76
N THR A 93 -7.65 -2.17 0.36
CA THR A 93 -8.86 -2.54 1.11
C THR A 93 -10.14 -2.24 0.30
N PHE A 94 -10.24 -1.09 -0.35
CA PHE A 94 -11.38 -0.79 -1.24
C PHE A 94 -11.43 -1.72 -2.44
N SER A 95 -10.28 -2.00 -3.03
CA SER A 95 -10.17 -2.90 -4.18
C SER A 95 -10.57 -4.32 -3.82
N ASP A 96 -10.22 -4.81 -2.63
CA ASP A 96 -10.63 -6.12 -2.13
C ASP A 96 -12.14 -6.17 -1.82
N ALA A 97 -12.70 -5.08 -1.30
CA ALA A 97 -14.16 -4.98 -1.11
C ALA A 97 -14.93 -5.08 -2.44
N ALA A 98 -14.33 -4.63 -3.55
CA ALA A 98 -14.95 -4.65 -4.88
C ALA A 98 -14.69 -5.95 -5.67
N GLU A 99 -13.85 -6.86 -5.18
CA GLU A 99 -13.47 -8.09 -5.88
C GLU A 99 -14.57 -9.15 -5.82
N PRO A 100 -15.15 -9.57 -6.97
CA PRO A 100 -16.18 -10.60 -6.97
C PRO A 100 -15.62 -11.98 -6.58
N GLY A 101 -16.12 -12.55 -5.48
CA GLY A 101 -15.77 -13.91 -5.06
C GLY A 101 -14.33 -14.14 -4.62
N GLY A 102 -13.57 -13.07 -4.43
CA GLY A 102 -12.19 -13.12 -3.92
C GLY A 102 -12.13 -13.44 -2.43
N SER A 103 -10.98 -13.93 -1.96
CA SER A 103 -10.69 -14.02 -0.53
C SER A 103 -10.44 -12.62 0.00
N ASN A 104 -11.38 -12.12 0.78
CA ASN A 104 -11.39 -10.74 1.25
C ASN A 104 -10.76 -10.62 2.65
N TYR A 105 -9.62 -11.29 2.88
CA TYR A 105 -8.98 -11.30 4.20
C TYR A 105 -8.67 -9.89 4.74
N ARG A 106 -8.53 -8.88 3.85
CA ARG A 106 -8.34 -7.47 4.25
C ARG A 106 -9.64 -6.78 4.68
N THR A 107 -10.80 -7.37 4.32
CA THR A 107 -12.13 -6.89 4.72
C THR A 107 -12.76 -7.74 5.80
N ASP A 108 -12.06 -8.77 6.28
CA ASP A 108 -12.51 -9.61 7.38
C ASP A 108 -12.76 -8.75 8.62
N GLY A 109 -13.94 -8.95 9.22
CA GLY A 109 -14.43 -8.16 10.33
C GLY A 109 -15.45 -7.08 9.93
N LEU A 110 -15.56 -6.72 8.64
CA LEU A 110 -16.59 -5.80 8.17
C LEU A 110 -17.95 -6.49 7.98
N SER A 111 -19.03 -5.73 8.16
CA SER A 111 -20.36 -6.18 7.76
C SER A 111 -20.49 -6.23 6.23
N THR A 112 -21.34 -7.12 5.72
CA THR A 112 -21.65 -7.21 4.28
C THR A 112 -22.06 -5.86 3.71
N ALA A 113 -22.88 -5.09 4.42
CA ALA A 113 -23.32 -3.76 3.99
C ALA A 113 -22.18 -2.77 3.83
N ALA A 114 -21.18 -2.81 4.74
CA ALA A 114 -19.98 -1.97 4.64
C ALA A 114 -19.13 -2.33 3.42
N VAL A 115 -18.93 -3.62 3.17
CA VAL A 115 -18.18 -4.12 2.00
C VAL A 115 -18.89 -3.70 0.70
N GLU A 116 -20.21 -3.88 0.61
CA GLU A 116 -21.00 -3.49 -0.57
C GLU A 116 -20.93 -1.97 -0.83
N GLN A 117 -21.02 -1.14 0.19
CA GLN A 117 -20.87 0.30 0.05
C GLN A 117 -19.46 0.69 -0.41
N MET A 118 -18.41 0.10 0.15
CA MET A 118 -17.04 0.33 -0.28
C MET A 118 -16.85 -0.07 -1.74
N ALA A 119 -17.39 -1.22 -2.16
CA ALA A 119 -17.35 -1.69 -3.55
C ALA A 119 -18.05 -0.70 -4.50
N GLN A 120 -19.23 -0.19 -4.12
CA GLN A 120 -19.97 0.80 -4.92
C GLN A 120 -19.16 2.09 -5.11
N PHE A 121 -18.51 2.60 -4.07
CA PHE A 121 -17.65 3.79 -4.19
C PHE A 121 -16.41 3.54 -5.04
N TRP A 122 -15.86 2.33 -5.00
CA TRP A 122 -14.67 1.98 -5.78
C TRP A 122 -14.97 1.89 -7.27
N THR A 123 -16.09 1.28 -7.66
CA THR A 123 -16.42 0.96 -9.06
C THR A 123 -17.40 1.94 -9.71
N GLY A 124 -18.22 2.64 -8.92
CA GLY A 124 -19.44 3.32 -9.41
C GLY A 124 -19.35 4.84 -9.56
N GLY A 125 -18.23 5.48 -9.25
CA GLY A 125 -18.12 6.94 -9.29
C GLY A 125 -17.71 7.51 -10.65
N ALA A 126 -18.21 8.71 -10.99
CA ALA A 126 -17.76 9.48 -12.16
C ALA A 126 -16.27 9.83 -12.10
N VAL A 127 -15.71 9.91 -10.89
CA VAL A 127 -14.28 10.04 -10.61
C VAL A 127 -13.86 8.84 -9.78
N PRO A 128 -12.92 8.01 -10.25
CA PRO A 128 -12.45 6.84 -9.50
C PRO A 128 -11.90 7.28 -8.13
N VAL A 129 -12.39 6.65 -7.05
CA VAL A 129 -11.88 6.88 -5.68
C VAL A 129 -10.38 6.69 -5.62
N GLU A 130 -9.87 5.70 -6.36
CA GLU A 130 -8.44 5.40 -6.48
C GLU A 130 -7.59 6.65 -6.76
N ARG A 131 -7.96 7.46 -7.76
CA ARG A 131 -7.14 8.58 -8.26
C ARG A 131 -7.67 9.95 -7.90
N GLY A 132 -8.98 10.07 -7.75
CA GLY A 132 -9.64 11.37 -7.58
C GLY A 132 -9.79 11.83 -6.13
N MET A 133 -9.61 10.92 -5.16
CA MET A 133 -9.85 11.24 -3.75
C MET A 133 -8.54 11.34 -2.96
N PRO A 134 -8.33 12.42 -2.17
CA PRO A 134 -7.18 12.52 -1.26
C PRO A 134 -7.11 11.37 -0.24
N VAL A 135 -5.90 10.94 0.12
CA VAL A 135 -5.64 9.78 0.99
C VAL A 135 -6.51 9.78 2.25
N LEU A 136 -6.46 10.84 3.06
CA LEU A 136 -7.25 10.92 4.29
C LEU A 136 -8.77 10.83 4.04
N ARG A 137 -9.25 11.32 2.90
CA ARG A 137 -10.67 11.23 2.55
C ARG A 137 -11.09 9.79 2.27
N LYS A 138 -10.21 8.96 1.72
CA LYS A 138 -10.47 7.53 1.51
C LYS A 138 -10.66 6.81 2.87
N TYR A 139 -9.79 7.08 3.85
CA TYR A 139 -9.92 6.56 5.21
C TYR A 139 -11.23 6.98 5.88
N GLN A 140 -11.60 8.26 5.74
CA GLN A 140 -12.87 8.78 6.26
C GLN A 140 -14.07 8.12 5.59
N LEU A 141 -14.04 7.95 4.26
CA LEU A 141 -15.11 7.30 3.53
C LEU A 141 -15.31 5.85 3.97
N ALA A 142 -14.22 5.09 4.15
CA ALA A 142 -14.30 3.72 4.63
C ALA A 142 -14.93 3.64 6.04
N LEU A 143 -14.57 4.55 6.97
CA LEU A 143 -15.20 4.63 8.28
C LEU A 143 -16.71 4.87 8.17
N LEU A 144 -17.12 5.79 7.29
CA LEU A 144 -18.56 6.05 7.05
C LEU A 144 -19.28 4.83 6.50
N CYS A 145 -18.68 4.08 5.56
CA CYS A 145 -19.24 2.82 5.06
C CYS A 145 -19.42 1.78 6.18
N ALA A 146 -18.50 1.76 7.16
CA ALA A 146 -18.58 0.89 8.32
C ALA A 146 -19.48 1.42 9.44
N GLY A 147 -20.17 2.55 9.24
CA GLY A 147 -21.02 3.18 10.26
C GLY A 147 -20.22 3.77 11.44
N GLN A 148 -18.92 4.02 11.25
CA GLN A 148 -18.04 4.56 12.28
C GLN A 148 -17.86 6.08 12.13
N PRO A 149 -17.66 6.79 13.25
CA PRO A 149 -17.40 8.23 13.20
C PRO A 149 -16.08 8.51 12.46
N PRO A 150 -16.03 9.56 11.63
CA PRO A 150 -14.79 9.96 10.95
C PRO A 150 -13.73 10.41 11.98
N PHE A 151 -12.47 10.41 11.56
CA PHE A 151 -11.40 11.02 12.34
C PHE A 151 -11.60 12.53 12.48
N ASP A 152 -11.27 13.06 13.63
CA ASP A 152 -11.04 14.49 13.76
C ASP A 152 -9.71 14.88 13.10
N THR A 153 -9.78 15.68 12.04
CA THR A 153 -8.59 16.14 11.31
C THR A 153 -7.81 17.24 12.04
N GLY A 154 -8.38 17.78 13.11
CA GLY A 154 -7.74 18.78 13.98
C GLY A 154 -6.92 18.18 15.12
N SER A 155 -6.99 16.87 15.34
CA SER A 155 -6.30 16.18 16.43
C SER A 155 -5.91 14.75 16.08
N GLY A 156 -5.14 14.10 16.97
CA GLY A 156 -4.77 12.69 16.85
C GLY A 156 -3.98 12.34 15.59
N PRO A 157 -4.03 11.06 15.17
CA PRO A 157 -3.22 10.58 14.04
C PRO A 157 -3.62 11.22 12.71
N ALA A 158 -4.87 11.61 12.52
CA ALA A 158 -5.30 12.25 11.27
C ALA A 158 -4.70 13.64 11.08
N GLN A 159 -4.53 14.43 12.15
CA GLN A 159 -3.81 15.69 12.10
C GLN A 159 -2.33 15.48 11.74
N ALA A 160 -1.67 14.52 12.39
CA ALA A 160 -0.27 14.23 12.14
C ALA A 160 -0.03 13.76 10.69
N VAL A 161 -0.91 12.88 10.17
CA VAL A 161 -0.88 12.45 8.76
C VAL A 161 -1.16 13.62 7.81
N GLY A 162 -2.02 14.57 8.18
CA GLY A 162 -2.19 15.80 7.41
C GLY A 162 -0.85 16.53 7.19
N VAL A 163 -0.09 16.72 8.27
CA VAL A 163 1.26 17.34 8.20
C VAL A 163 2.25 16.49 7.39
N LEU A 164 2.20 15.16 7.53
CA LEU A 164 3.04 14.24 6.76
C LEU A 164 2.76 14.34 5.25
N ILE A 165 1.49 14.43 4.85
CA ILE A 165 1.09 14.61 3.45
C ILE A 165 1.55 15.98 2.93
N GLU A 166 1.45 17.05 3.73
CA GLU A 166 1.95 18.37 3.35
C GLU A 166 3.48 18.35 3.16
N LEU A 167 4.22 17.67 4.04
CA LEU A 167 5.66 17.49 3.89
C LEU A 167 5.99 16.73 2.60
N ARG A 168 5.32 15.61 2.33
CA ARG A 168 5.50 14.86 1.08
C ARG A 168 5.23 15.73 -0.15
N ASN A 169 4.16 16.51 -0.13
CA ASN A 169 3.83 17.40 -1.24
C ASN A 169 4.91 18.49 -1.45
N ALA A 170 5.45 19.03 -0.37
CA ALA A 170 6.55 20.00 -0.45
C ALA A 170 7.84 19.38 -1.01
N LEU A 171 8.09 18.10 -0.77
CA LEU A 171 9.25 17.37 -1.33
C LEU A 171 9.05 17.05 -2.82
N VAL A 172 7.86 16.55 -3.21
CA VAL A 172 7.57 16.15 -4.60
C VAL A 172 7.44 17.37 -5.52
N HIS A 173 6.78 18.44 -5.04
CA HIS A 173 6.55 19.66 -5.80
C HIS A 173 7.53 20.77 -5.39
N PHE A 174 8.76 20.39 -5.04
CA PHE A 174 9.77 21.33 -4.59
C PHE A 174 10.09 22.38 -5.67
N MET A 175 9.97 23.63 -5.27
CA MET A 175 10.38 24.77 -6.12
C MET A 175 11.45 25.56 -5.37
N PRO A 176 12.65 25.74 -5.95
CA PRO A 176 13.69 26.58 -5.36
C PRO A 176 13.16 28.01 -5.14
N LYS A 177 13.35 28.52 -3.93
CA LYS A 177 13.02 29.91 -3.57
C LYS A 177 14.19 30.52 -2.84
N THR A 178 14.55 31.74 -3.22
CA THR A 178 15.46 32.54 -2.40
C THR A 178 14.70 32.99 -1.15
N GLN A 179 15.17 32.56 0.00
CA GLN A 179 14.58 32.93 1.31
C GLN A 179 15.62 33.67 2.12
N ASP A 180 15.17 34.65 2.89
CA ASP A 180 15.98 35.20 3.97
C ASP A 180 16.23 34.10 5.01
N VAL A 181 17.47 33.95 5.43
CA VAL A 181 17.88 32.96 6.44
C VAL A 181 17.09 33.11 7.75
N ALA A 182 16.62 34.32 8.05
CA ALA A 182 15.81 34.63 9.23
C ALA A 182 14.32 34.24 9.04
N SER A 183 13.86 33.96 7.81
CA SER A 183 12.47 33.63 7.57
C SER A 183 12.17 32.14 7.82
N ALA A 184 11.17 31.86 8.66
CA ALA A 184 10.74 30.48 8.92
C ALA A 184 9.97 29.90 7.73
N HIS A 185 10.26 28.65 7.36
CA HIS A 185 9.45 27.91 6.39
C HIS A 185 8.09 27.56 6.98
N LYS A 186 7.01 27.53 6.16
CA LYS A 186 5.65 27.23 6.63
C LYS A 186 5.53 25.92 7.39
N LEU A 187 6.29 24.88 6.99
CA LEU A 187 6.29 23.57 7.64
C LEU A 187 7.01 23.56 8.99
N GLU A 188 7.83 24.56 9.28
CA GLU A 188 8.64 24.61 10.50
C GLU A 188 7.79 24.61 11.77
N LYS A 189 6.69 25.38 11.77
CA LYS A 189 5.75 25.45 12.87
C LYS A 189 5.12 24.09 13.19
N ASP A 190 4.79 23.32 12.13
CA ASP A 190 4.09 22.05 12.28
C ASP A 190 5.03 20.88 12.55
N LEU A 191 6.27 20.94 12.05
CA LEU A 191 7.24 19.85 12.22
C LEU A 191 8.04 19.95 13.51
N LYS A 192 8.45 21.15 13.95
CA LYS A 192 9.28 21.33 15.16
C LYS A 192 8.75 20.62 16.42
N PRO A 193 7.44 20.64 16.71
CA PRO A 193 6.93 19.96 17.89
C PRO A 193 6.80 18.44 17.73
N ARG A 194 7.02 17.90 16.52
CA ARG A 194 6.76 16.49 16.18
C ARG A 194 8.01 15.67 15.93
N ILE A 195 9.09 16.31 15.52
CA ILE A 195 10.31 15.60 15.10
C ILE A 195 11.52 16.02 15.94
N THR A 196 12.42 15.08 16.16
CA THR A 196 13.76 15.40 16.62
C THR A 196 14.55 15.99 15.45
N PRO A 197 15.16 17.18 15.61
CA PRO A 197 15.96 17.78 14.55
C PRO A 197 17.23 16.97 14.27
N ASN A 198 17.83 17.23 13.10
CA ASN A 198 19.12 16.67 12.73
C ASN A 198 20.16 16.90 13.84
N ARG A 199 20.85 15.85 14.24
CA ARG A 199 21.89 15.87 15.27
C ARG A 199 23.19 16.49 14.77
N GLN A 200 23.37 16.59 13.42
CA GLN A 200 24.49 17.32 12.84
C GLN A 200 24.31 18.84 13.00
N ALA A 201 25.40 19.56 13.18
CA ALA A 201 25.41 21.03 13.28
C ALA A 201 25.46 21.69 11.89
N ILE A 202 24.53 21.33 10.99
CA ILE A 202 24.54 21.85 9.58
C ILE A 202 24.20 23.33 9.48
N GLY A 203 23.54 23.91 10.48
CA GLY A 203 23.15 25.33 10.43
C GLY A 203 21.86 25.60 9.64
N ALA A 204 21.60 26.90 9.41
CA ALA A 204 20.39 27.38 8.75
C ALA A 204 20.36 27.08 7.24
N PRO A 205 19.16 26.99 6.60
CA PRO A 205 17.85 27.17 7.22
C PRO A 205 17.40 25.91 7.95
N TRP A 206 16.50 26.05 8.96
CA TRP A 206 16.00 24.90 9.70
C TRP A 206 15.33 23.86 8.78
N TYR A 207 14.48 24.29 7.86
CA TYR A 207 13.98 23.45 6.77
C TYR A 207 14.74 23.81 5.48
N PRO A 208 15.39 22.85 4.82
CA PRO A 208 15.35 21.41 5.02
C PRO A 208 16.42 20.83 5.98
N ASN A 209 17.43 21.61 6.42
CA ASN A 209 18.67 21.11 7.02
C ASN A 209 18.48 20.38 8.36
N SER A 210 17.73 20.98 9.27
CA SER A 210 17.42 20.35 10.56
C SER A 210 16.19 19.44 10.50
N ALA A 211 15.30 19.64 9.53
CA ALA A 211 14.06 18.90 9.41
C ALA A 211 14.26 17.52 8.77
N LEU A 212 14.97 17.44 7.63
CA LEU A 212 15.11 16.20 6.86
C LEU A 212 16.27 15.36 7.40
N ALA A 213 15.99 14.59 8.44
CA ALA A 213 16.94 13.82 9.21
C ALA A 213 16.28 12.57 9.84
N ALA A 214 17.01 11.81 10.64
CA ALA A 214 16.53 10.57 11.24
C ALA A 214 15.23 10.73 12.04
N GLY A 215 15.10 11.79 12.83
CA GLY A 215 13.88 12.04 13.60
C GLY A 215 12.66 12.28 12.73
N CYS A 216 12.81 12.92 11.57
CA CYS A 216 11.73 13.09 10.59
C CYS A 216 11.35 11.76 9.93
N ALA A 217 12.35 10.96 9.56
CA ALA A 217 12.14 9.65 8.94
C ALA A 217 11.39 8.69 9.87
N GLN A 218 11.80 8.63 11.13
CA GLN A 218 11.14 7.82 12.17
C GLN A 218 9.70 8.28 12.43
N TRP A 219 9.51 9.59 12.58
CA TRP A 219 8.19 10.18 12.77
C TRP A 219 7.25 9.88 11.60
N ALA A 220 7.72 9.94 10.37
CA ALA A 220 6.91 9.65 9.19
C ALA A 220 6.38 8.20 9.20
N CYS A 221 7.25 7.23 9.48
CA CYS A 221 6.87 5.82 9.61
C CYS A 221 5.86 5.60 10.74
N GLN A 222 6.15 6.14 11.92
CA GLN A 222 5.32 5.99 13.11
C GLN A 222 3.93 6.59 12.88
N THR A 223 3.86 7.82 12.36
CA THR A 223 2.60 8.52 12.05
C THR A 223 1.73 7.73 11.07
N ALA A 224 2.33 7.15 10.03
CA ALA A 224 1.58 6.34 9.08
C ALA A 224 1.03 5.06 9.71
N MET A 225 1.84 4.36 10.51
CA MET A 225 1.40 3.15 11.22
C MET A 225 0.32 3.45 12.27
N GLU A 226 0.43 4.55 13.00
CA GLU A 226 -0.56 4.96 14.00
C GLU A 226 -1.94 5.19 13.38
N LEU A 227 -2.01 5.90 12.23
CA LEU A 227 -3.28 6.09 11.53
C LEU A 227 -3.88 4.76 11.09
N VAL A 228 -3.10 3.88 10.47
CA VAL A 228 -3.60 2.59 9.97
C VAL A 228 -4.08 1.71 11.13
N ASN A 229 -3.33 1.65 12.23
CA ASN A 229 -3.70 0.87 13.40
C ASN A 229 -5.02 1.33 14.03
N GLU A 230 -5.17 2.65 14.22
CA GLU A 230 -6.41 3.21 14.77
C GLU A 230 -7.57 3.02 13.80
N TRP A 231 -7.34 3.22 12.50
CA TRP A 231 -8.34 2.99 11.47
C TRP A 231 -8.81 1.53 11.44
N GLN A 232 -7.89 0.57 11.42
CA GLN A 232 -8.24 -0.85 11.46
C GLN A 232 -9.04 -1.21 12.72
N SER A 233 -8.63 -0.68 13.87
CA SER A 233 -9.33 -0.88 15.13
C SER A 233 -10.77 -0.37 15.07
N ARG A 234 -10.99 0.85 14.55
CA ARG A 234 -12.34 1.43 14.39
C ARG A 234 -13.19 0.68 13.38
N MET A 235 -12.57 0.23 12.29
CA MET A 235 -13.23 -0.57 11.25
C MET A 235 -13.56 -1.99 11.72
N GLY A 236 -12.92 -2.50 12.78
CA GLY A 236 -13.06 -3.89 13.23
C GLY A 236 -12.31 -4.88 12.33
N LEU A 237 -11.31 -4.43 11.56
CA LEU A 237 -10.53 -5.28 10.66
C LEU A 237 -9.61 -6.22 11.41
N VAL A 238 -9.56 -7.49 10.98
CA VAL A 238 -8.76 -8.55 11.61
C VAL A 238 -7.39 -8.70 10.95
N TYR A 239 -7.22 -8.18 9.73
CA TYR A 239 -5.97 -8.27 8.99
C TYR A 239 -4.81 -7.57 9.71
N ASP A 240 -3.75 -8.34 10.00
CA ASP A 240 -2.52 -7.83 10.62
C ASP A 240 -1.40 -7.74 9.58
N TYR A 241 -1.18 -6.55 9.04
CA TYR A 241 -0.14 -6.28 8.03
C TYR A 241 1.29 -6.46 8.57
N ARG A 242 1.49 -6.43 9.90
CA ARG A 242 2.80 -6.56 10.53
C ARG A 242 3.35 -7.99 10.44
N LYS A 243 2.48 -8.99 10.32
CA LYS A 243 2.92 -10.38 10.13
C LYS A 243 3.77 -10.57 8.89
N SER A 244 3.51 -9.77 7.84
CA SER A 244 4.30 -9.80 6.61
C SER A 244 5.64 -9.08 6.72
N LEU A 245 5.85 -8.25 7.76
CA LEU A 245 7.11 -7.55 8.01
C LEU A 245 8.10 -8.39 8.80
N ASN A 246 7.61 -9.31 9.66
CA ASN A 246 8.42 -10.00 10.67
C ASN A 246 9.42 -11.01 10.11
N ASN A 247 9.31 -11.40 8.83
CA ASN A 247 10.23 -12.39 8.25
C ASN A 247 11.54 -11.79 7.73
N ASP A 248 11.62 -10.46 7.50
CA ASP A 248 12.74 -9.83 6.82
C ASP A 248 13.23 -8.52 7.47
N MET A 249 12.60 -8.08 8.56
CA MET A 249 13.02 -6.85 9.24
C MET A 249 14.04 -7.17 10.34
N PRO A 250 15.25 -6.58 10.29
CA PRO A 250 16.06 -6.48 11.50
C PRO A 250 15.26 -5.66 12.51
N THR A 251 15.13 -6.19 13.70
CA THR A 251 14.54 -5.51 14.88
C THR A 251 15.15 -4.11 15.04
N PRO A 252 14.35 -3.08 15.35
CA PRO A 252 14.84 -1.75 15.63
C PRO A 252 15.78 -1.72 16.83
#